data_7ceb2c83dfa45827dc01e5b9fcc31397
#
_entry.id   7ceb2c83dfa45827dc01e5b9fcc31397
#
_cell.length_a   1.000
_cell.length_b   1.000
_cell.length_c   1.000
_cell.angle_alpha   90.00
_cell.angle_beta   90.00
_cell.angle_gamma   90.00
#
_symmetry.space_group_name_H-M   'P 1'
#
loop_
_entity.id
_entity.type
_entity.pdbx_description
1 polymer ?
#
loop_
_entity_poly.entity_id
_entity_poly.type
_entity_poly.pdbx_seq_one_letter_code
_entity_poly.pdbx_strand_id
1 'polypeptide(L)'
;TAFATPIAIAIPPKVDRFIIDTYCPAVVTKSFPQSGITVFGAFPHTHLQGQSVWTKIIRNKKAVEYLFNAEAYNFNYQFENILPKPIKLYPGDELATRCVYHTTNKNEISLGGEKTKDEMCMHMFMYYPRMKNFYGCSTINSLESWSRLMNSSASSFDFEVFRKWLIELKWTPELSEQWQNFYNNAPRVVVSGPTNNITLTNLARLPDYEDLKPAECKRSIINTAIRSVFLSMSFTLTSFFVTIASRFF
;
A
#
# COMPACT_ATOMS: atom_id res chain seq x y z
N THR A 1 -5.49 1.66 7.26
CA THR A 1 -6.42 1.29 6.18
C THR A 1 -7.23 2.49 5.69
N ALA A 2 -7.81 2.40 4.48
CA ALA A 2 -8.90 3.27 4.06
C ALA A 2 -10.23 2.51 4.21
N PHE A 3 -11.31 3.21 4.50
CA PHE A 3 -12.63 2.59 4.51
C PHE A 3 -13.01 2.11 3.11
N ALA A 4 -13.73 0.98 3.02
CA ALA A 4 -14.26 0.46 1.77
C ALA A 4 -15.52 1.24 1.32
N THR A 5 -15.37 2.55 1.11
CA THR A 5 -16.44 3.48 0.73
C THR A 5 -15.96 4.48 -0.31
N PRO A 6 -16.85 5.05 -1.14
CA PRO A 6 -16.48 6.04 -2.15
C PRO A 6 -15.81 7.31 -1.58
N ILE A 7 -16.11 7.71 -0.34
CA ILE A 7 -15.44 8.86 0.29
C ILE A 7 -13.97 8.61 0.67
N ALA A 8 -13.56 7.36 0.74
CA ALA A 8 -12.17 7.00 1.01
C ALA A 8 -11.45 6.56 -0.26
N ILE A 9 -12.15 5.85 -1.15
CA ILE A 9 -11.58 5.24 -2.35
C ILE A 9 -12.43 5.60 -3.57
N ALA A 10 -11.85 6.38 -4.47
CA ALA A 10 -12.41 6.73 -5.76
C ALA A 10 -11.25 6.86 -6.77
N ILE A 11 -11.01 5.80 -7.54
CA ILE A 11 -9.83 5.66 -8.38
C ILE A 11 -10.21 5.92 -9.84
N PRO A 12 -9.57 6.90 -10.52
CA PRO A 12 -9.82 7.19 -11.92
C PRO A 12 -9.60 5.96 -12.81
N PRO A 13 -10.33 5.80 -13.93
CA PRO A 13 -10.01 4.80 -14.93
C PRO A 13 -8.76 5.22 -15.74
N LYS A 14 -8.16 4.25 -16.46
CA LYS A 14 -7.07 4.48 -17.43
C LYS A 14 -5.79 5.06 -16.84
N VAL A 15 -5.55 4.90 -15.54
CA VAL A 15 -4.30 5.34 -14.91
C VAL A 15 -3.37 4.14 -14.68
N ASP A 16 -2.09 4.34 -15.01
CA ASP A 16 -1.05 3.35 -14.79
C ASP A 16 -0.71 3.21 -13.29
N ARG A 17 -0.78 4.31 -12.55
CA ARG A 17 -0.46 4.33 -11.14
C ARG A 17 -1.29 5.35 -10.39
N PHE A 18 -2.12 4.88 -9.47
CA PHE A 18 -2.86 5.72 -8.52
C PHE A 18 -2.53 5.31 -7.08
N ILE A 19 -2.29 6.29 -6.22
CA ILE A 19 -1.85 6.08 -4.84
C ILE A 19 -2.93 6.52 -3.87
N ILE A 20 -3.21 5.66 -2.91
CA ILE A 20 -3.99 6.02 -1.73
C ILE A 20 -3.12 5.80 -0.50
N ASP A 21 -2.77 6.91 0.14
CA ASP A 21 -2.05 6.92 1.41
C ASP A 21 -3.03 7.07 2.57
N THR A 22 -2.80 6.30 3.62
CA THR A 22 -3.52 6.36 4.88
C THR A 22 -2.56 6.48 6.05
N TYR A 23 -3.03 7.03 7.15
CA TYR A 23 -2.17 7.28 8.31
C TYR A 23 -2.89 6.98 9.61
N CYS A 24 -2.19 6.32 10.50
CA CYS A 24 -2.65 6.08 11.87
C CYS A 24 -1.76 6.90 12.82
N PRO A 25 -2.27 8.01 13.37
CA PRO A 25 -1.46 8.93 14.17
C PRO A 25 -1.20 8.39 15.57
N ALA A 26 -0.15 8.92 16.22
CA ALA A 26 0.32 8.54 17.54
C ALA A 26 -0.79 8.50 18.63
N VAL A 27 -1.80 9.36 18.51
CA VAL A 27 -2.91 9.40 19.46
C VAL A 27 -3.67 8.07 19.54
N VAL A 28 -3.72 7.30 18.44
CA VAL A 28 -4.43 6.01 18.37
C VAL A 28 -3.65 4.92 19.11
N THR A 29 -2.33 4.95 19.05
CA THR A 29 -1.45 3.95 19.66
C THR A 29 -1.05 4.31 21.10
N LYS A 30 -1.39 5.50 21.58
CA LYS A 30 -1.08 5.96 22.95
C LYS A 30 -1.53 4.99 24.03
N SER A 31 -2.62 4.27 23.80
CA SER A 31 -3.20 3.30 24.74
C SER A 31 -2.48 1.95 24.74
N PHE A 32 -1.46 1.74 23.92
CA PHE A 32 -0.69 0.51 23.93
C PHE A 32 0.08 0.37 25.26
N PRO A 33 0.32 -0.86 25.75
CA PRO A 33 1.11 -1.07 26.95
C PRO A 33 2.54 -0.54 26.74
N GLN A 34 3.21 -0.10 27.81
CA GLN A 34 4.60 0.39 27.72
C GLN A 34 5.57 -0.66 27.16
N SER A 35 5.29 -1.94 27.39
CA SER A 35 6.03 -3.07 26.78
C SER A 35 5.75 -3.25 25.28
N GLY A 36 4.84 -2.48 24.72
CA GLY A 36 4.36 -2.59 23.36
C GLY A 36 3.42 -3.78 23.12
N ILE A 37 2.83 -3.81 21.95
CA ILE A 37 2.17 -5.00 21.39
C ILE A 37 3.15 -5.68 20.42
N THR A 38 3.01 -6.98 20.24
CA THR A 38 3.85 -7.77 19.32
C THR A 38 3.03 -8.21 18.13
N VAL A 39 3.36 -7.72 16.96
CA VAL A 39 2.78 -8.14 15.68
C VAL A 39 3.56 -9.36 15.18
N PHE A 40 2.85 -10.44 14.86
CA PHE A 40 3.44 -11.69 14.39
C PHE A 40 2.90 -12.16 13.05
N GLY A 41 1.83 -11.54 12.54
CA GLY A 41 1.26 -11.85 11.24
C GLY A 41 0.67 -10.61 10.58
N ALA A 42 0.64 -10.62 9.25
CA ALA A 42 0.14 -9.53 8.42
C ALA A 42 -0.68 -10.06 7.25
N PHE A 43 -1.76 -9.36 6.92
CA PHE A 43 -2.63 -9.64 5.79
C PHE A 43 -2.91 -8.33 5.04
N PRO A 44 -2.08 -7.97 4.03
CA PRO A 44 -2.37 -6.87 3.13
C PRO A 44 -3.53 -7.25 2.21
N HIS A 45 -4.46 -6.32 1.97
CA HIS A 45 -5.64 -6.59 1.15
C HIS A 45 -6.06 -5.37 0.33
N THR A 46 -6.17 -5.59 -0.96
CA THR A 46 -6.89 -4.77 -1.94
C THR A 46 -7.71 -5.70 -2.82
N HIS A 47 -8.51 -5.15 -3.74
CA HIS A 47 -9.16 -5.97 -4.77
C HIS A 47 -8.34 -6.02 -6.06
N LEU A 48 -9.01 -6.18 -7.21
CA LEU A 48 -8.38 -6.56 -8.49
C LEU A 48 -7.40 -5.53 -9.07
N GLN A 49 -7.52 -4.25 -8.70
CA GLN A 49 -6.68 -3.19 -9.27
C GLN A 49 -5.42 -2.90 -8.42
N GLY A 50 -5.33 -3.48 -7.23
CA GLY A 50 -4.17 -3.29 -6.36
C GLY A 50 -2.92 -4.01 -6.86
N GLN A 51 -1.79 -3.30 -6.83
CA GLN A 51 -0.49 -3.80 -7.26
C GLN A 51 0.55 -3.81 -6.15
N SER A 52 0.38 -2.94 -5.15
CA SER A 52 1.29 -2.84 -4.03
C SER A 52 0.54 -2.40 -2.78
N VAL A 53 0.84 -3.04 -1.65
CA VAL A 53 0.35 -2.65 -0.33
C VAL A 53 1.50 -2.75 0.67
N TRP A 54 1.83 -1.64 1.33
CA TRP A 54 2.80 -1.68 2.40
C TRP A 54 2.38 -0.80 3.57
N THR A 55 2.91 -1.12 4.75
CA THR A 55 2.78 -0.27 5.95
C THR A 55 4.16 -0.10 6.58
N LYS A 56 4.52 1.15 6.85
CA LYS A 56 5.71 1.56 7.59
C LYS A 56 5.36 1.96 9.01
N ILE A 57 6.25 1.65 9.93
CA ILE A 57 6.21 2.14 11.30
C ILE A 57 6.97 3.45 11.35
N ILE A 58 6.30 4.49 11.84
CA ILE A 58 6.87 5.83 11.98
C ILE A 58 7.08 6.10 13.47
N ARG A 59 8.30 6.47 13.83
CA ARG A 59 8.70 6.81 15.19
C ARG A 59 9.51 8.09 15.18
N ASN A 60 9.08 9.10 15.94
CA ASN A 60 9.76 10.41 15.97
C ASN A 60 9.90 11.02 14.54
N LYS A 61 8.85 10.97 13.73
CA LYS A 61 8.83 11.43 12.33
C LYS A 61 9.82 10.73 11.40
N LYS A 62 10.25 9.51 11.72
CA LYS A 62 11.11 8.70 10.88
C LYS A 62 10.50 7.32 10.67
N ALA A 63 10.52 6.85 9.44
CA ALA A 63 10.23 5.44 9.16
C ALA A 63 11.35 4.58 9.73
N VAL A 64 11.01 3.62 10.59
CA VAL A 64 12.00 2.75 11.25
C VAL A 64 12.11 1.39 10.57
N GLU A 65 10.99 0.85 10.12
CA GLU A 65 10.93 -0.41 9.38
C GLU A 65 9.56 -0.57 8.69
N TYR A 66 9.46 -1.54 7.79
CA TYR A 66 8.16 -1.99 7.31
C TYR A 66 7.53 -2.92 8.35
N LEU A 67 6.26 -2.64 8.69
CA LEU A 67 5.43 -3.63 9.36
C LEU A 67 5.19 -4.83 8.43
N PHE A 68 4.90 -4.52 7.16
CA PHE A 68 4.85 -5.48 6.07
C PHE A 68 4.97 -4.74 4.73
N ASN A 69 5.66 -5.36 3.76
CA ASN A 69 5.82 -4.83 2.41
C ASN A 69 5.42 -5.88 1.37
N ALA A 70 4.22 -5.72 0.80
CA ALA A 70 3.75 -6.46 -0.37
C ALA A 70 3.90 -5.56 -1.61
N GLU A 71 5.14 -5.27 -2.02
CA GLU A 71 5.45 -4.41 -3.16
C GLU A 71 4.96 -5.00 -4.50
N ALA A 72 4.94 -6.32 -4.60
CA ALA A 72 4.36 -7.06 -5.72
C ALA A 72 3.08 -7.80 -5.25
N TYR A 73 2.06 -7.02 -4.87
CA TYR A 73 0.79 -7.59 -4.43
C TYR A 73 0.01 -8.18 -5.61
N ASN A 74 -0.63 -9.33 -5.39
CA ASN A 74 -1.54 -9.95 -6.33
C ASN A 74 -2.76 -10.49 -5.59
N PHE A 75 -3.95 -10.05 -5.99
CA PHE A 75 -5.21 -10.45 -5.39
C PHE A 75 -5.41 -11.97 -5.28
N ASN A 76 -4.93 -12.75 -6.25
CA ASN A 76 -5.08 -14.21 -6.27
C ASN A 76 -4.16 -14.93 -5.27
N TYR A 77 -3.18 -14.24 -4.68
CA TYR A 77 -2.20 -14.78 -3.75
C TYR A 77 -2.22 -14.07 -2.40
N GLN A 78 -3.37 -13.53 -2.03
CA GLN A 78 -3.54 -12.91 -0.73
C GLN A 78 -3.81 -13.98 0.35
N PHE A 79 -3.01 -13.98 1.38
CA PHE A 79 -3.13 -14.86 2.54
C PHE A 79 -2.49 -14.22 3.78
N GLU A 80 -2.74 -14.84 4.92
CA GLU A 80 -2.09 -14.44 6.17
C GLU A 80 -0.61 -14.81 6.13
N ASN A 81 0.25 -13.80 6.27
CA ASN A 81 1.69 -13.98 6.28
C ASN A 81 2.18 -13.97 7.74
N ILE A 82 2.75 -15.07 8.19
CA ILE A 82 3.46 -15.08 9.47
C ILE A 82 4.79 -14.36 9.27
N LEU A 83 5.06 -13.37 10.10
CA LEU A 83 6.29 -12.60 10.02
C LEU A 83 7.49 -13.45 10.43
N PRO A 84 8.60 -13.46 9.67
CA PRO A 84 9.81 -14.19 10.05
C PRO A 84 10.36 -13.79 11.41
N LYS A 85 10.17 -12.53 11.77
CA LYS A 85 10.49 -11.94 13.06
C LYS A 85 9.33 -11.09 13.54
N PRO A 86 8.76 -11.37 14.72
CA PRO A 86 7.72 -10.51 15.29
C PRO A 86 8.22 -9.08 15.50
N ILE A 87 7.33 -8.11 15.25
CA ILE A 87 7.63 -6.68 15.31
C ILE A 87 6.93 -6.05 16.51
N LYS A 88 7.63 -5.18 17.23
CA LYS A 88 7.07 -4.43 18.34
C LYS A 88 6.52 -3.08 17.90
N LEU A 89 5.27 -2.80 18.31
CA LEU A 89 4.68 -1.46 18.26
C LEU A 89 4.53 -0.93 19.67
N TYR A 90 5.01 0.28 19.88
CA TYR A 90 5.03 0.95 21.18
C TYR A 90 3.99 2.08 21.25
N PRO A 91 3.63 2.56 22.46
CA PRO A 91 2.81 3.76 22.58
C PRO A 91 3.43 4.93 21.83
N GLY A 92 2.62 5.58 20.99
CA GLY A 92 3.06 6.72 20.18
C GLY A 92 3.69 6.38 18.83
N ASP A 93 3.89 5.11 18.50
CA ASP A 93 4.22 4.72 17.13
C ASP A 93 3.08 5.08 16.18
N GLU A 94 3.40 5.54 14.99
CA GLU A 94 2.45 5.89 13.95
C GLU A 94 2.59 4.90 12.78
N LEU A 95 1.52 4.72 12.00
CA LEU A 95 1.55 3.78 10.87
C LEU A 95 1.18 4.53 9.58
N ALA A 96 2.07 4.50 8.60
CA ALA A 96 1.83 5.00 7.25
C ALA A 96 1.59 3.81 6.32
N THR A 97 0.39 3.72 5.73
CA THR A 97 0.04 2.65 4.79
C THR A 97 -0.19 3.25 3.40
N ARG A 98 0.34 2.59 2.38
CA ARG A 98 0.13 2.93 0.97
C ARG A 98 -0.45 1.76 0.22
N CYS A 99 -1.49 2.02 -0.57
CA CYS A 99 -2.00 1.14 -1.59
C CYS A 99 -1.78 1.78 -2.96
N VAL A 100 -1.26 1.00 -3.90
CA VAL A 100 -1.00 1.43 -5.27
C VAL A 100 -1.91 0.63 -6.20
N TYR A 101 -2.57 1.33 -7.10
CA TYR A 101 -3.55 0.76 -8.03
C TYR A 101 -3.17 1.02 -9.48
N HIS A 102 -3.61 0.11 -10.34
CA HIS A 102 -3.47 0.19 -11.80
C HIS A 102 -4.82 -0.04 -12.45
N THR A 103 -5.32 0.92 -13.21
CA THR A 103 -6.67 0.90 -13.80
C THR A 103 -6.69 1.10 -15.31
N THR A 104 -5.59 0.83 -16.02
CA THR A 104 -5.50 0.97 -17.49
C THR A 104 -6.53 0.10 -18.21
N ASN A 105 -6.95 -1.01 -17.60
CA ASN A 105 -7.99 -1.92 -18.07
C ASN A 105 -9.43 -1.47 -17.77
N LYS A 106 -9.62 -0.39 -16.98
CA LYS A 106 -10.95 0.11 -16.60
C LYS A 106 -11.41 1.22 -17.52
N ASN A 107 -12.71 1.29 -17.78
CA ASN A 107 -13.37 2.39 -18.50
C ASN A 107 -14.18 3.30 -17.58
N GLU A 108 -14.42 2.84 -16.35
CA GLU A 108 -15.21 3.54 -15.34
C GLU A 108 -14.39 3.68 -14.06
N ILE A 109 -14.75 4.66 -13.24
CA ILE A 109 -14.16 4.87 -11.93
C ILE A 109 -14.30 3.61 -11.05
N SER A 110 -13.26 3.26 -10.32
CA SER A 110 -13.31 2.21 -9.29
C SER A 110 -13.57 2.84 -7.92
N LEU A 111 -14.72 2.53 -7.34
CA LEU A 111 -15.13 3.07 -6.05
C LEU A 111 -14.82 2.09 -4.92
N GLY A 112 -14.65 2.61 -3.72
CA GLY A 112 -14.56 1.80 -2.51
C GLY A 112 -15.85 1.03 -2.25
N GLY A 113 -15.71 -0.26 -1.90
CA GLY A 113 -16.83 -1.15 -1.63
C GLY A 113 -16.39 -2.58 -1.34
N GLU A 114 -17.33 -3.42 -0.98
CA GLU A 114 -17.09 -4.80 -0.54
C GLU A 114 -17.05 -5.82 -1.70
N LYS A 115 -17.57 -5.45 -2.86
CA LYS A 115 -17.62 -6.36 -4.02
C LYS A 115 -16.24 -6.45 -4.67
N THR A 116 -15.88 -7.58 -5.22
CA THR A 116 -14.59 -7.81 -5.92
C THR A 116 -14.31 -6.79 -7.04
N LYS A 117 -15.35 -6.24 -7.68
CA LYS A 117 -15.24 -5.17 -8.69
C LYS A 117 -14.96 -3.78 -8.11
N ASP A 118 -15.32 -3.57 -6.85
CA ASP A 118 -15.02 -2.36 -6.09
C ASP A 118 -13.58 -2.44 -5.58
N GLU A 119 -13.11 -1.50 -4.76
CA GLU A 119 -11.75 -1.53 -4.23
C GLU A 119 -11.69 -1.38 -2.71
N MET A 120 -10.62 -1.95 -2.13
CA MET A 120 -10.25 -1.81 -0.74
C MET A 120 -8.77 -1.41 -0.63
N CYS A 121 -8.41 -0.80 0.49
CA CYS A 121 -7.04 -0.53 0.90
C CYS A 121 -6.90 -0.90 2.37
N MET A 122 -6.53 -2.11 2.65
CA MET A 122 -6.50 -2.65 4.00
C MET A 122 -5.16 -3.31 4.30
N HIS A 123 -4.70 -3.12 5.53
CA HIS A 123 -3.63 -3.90 6.09
C HIS A 123 -4.06 -4.36 7.48
N MET A 124 -4.42 -5.62 7.58
CA MET A 124 -4.76 -6.28 8.83
C MET A 124 -3.53 -6.96 9.40
N PHE A 125 -3.40 -7.04 10.71
CA PHE A 125 -2.31 -7.73 11.35
C PHE A 125 -2.73 -8.43 12.64
N MET A 126 -2.08 -9.55 12.93
CA MET A 126 -2.27 -10.33 14.13
C MET A 126 -1.25 -9.92 15.19
N TYR A 127 -1.70 -9.67 16.41
CA TYR A 127 -0.85 -9.18 17.47
C TYR A 127 -1.26 -9.69 18.85
N TYR A 128 -0.35 -9.61 19.81
CA TYR A 128 -0.60 -9.88 21.22
C TYR A 128 0.17 -8.86 22.10
N PRO A 129 -0.26 -8.61 23.36
CA PRO A 129 -1.53 -9.04 23.95
C PRO A 129 -2.73 -8.36 23.29
N ARG A 130 -3.91 -8.98 23.39
CA ARG A 130 -5.15 -8.40 22.86
C ARG A 130 -5.46 -7.06 23.53
N MET A 131 -5.72 -6.04 22.72
CA MET A 131 -6.18 -4.72 23.16
C MET A 131 -7.71 -4.64 23.11
N LYS A 132 -8.34 -4.19 24.23
CA LYS A 132 -9.81 -4.05 24.29
C LYS A 132 -10.34 -2.88 23.45
N ASN A 133 -9.54 -1.83 23.26
CA ASN A 133 -9.97 -0.57 22.65
C ASN A 133 -9.24 -0.27 21.32
N PHE A 134 -8.58 -1.25 20.74
CA PHE A 134 -7.91 -1.11 19.46
C PHE A 134 -8.41 -2.15 18.47
N TYR A 135 -9.29 -1.72 17.55
CA TYR A 135 -9.85 -2.57 16.49
C TYR A 135 -9.32 -2.20 15.12
N GLY A 136 -9.04 -0.92 14.90
CA GLY A 136 -8.60 -0.44 13.62
C GLY A 136 -8.30 1.06 13.65
N CYS A 137 -7.69 1.49 12.57
CA CYS A 137 -7.37 2.87 12.28
C CYS A 137 -7.60 3.06 10.79
N SER A 138 -8.62 3.79 10.41
CA SER A 138 -9.02 3.98 9.02
C SER A 138 -9.06 5.45 8.66
N THR A 139 -8.52 5.79 7.49
CA THR A 139 -8.45 7.15 7.00
C THR A 139 -9.47 7.36 5.88
N ILE A 140 -10.15 8.50 5.89
CA ILE A 140 -11.02 8.98 4.82
C ILE A 140 -10.63 10.41 4.44
N ASN A 141 -10.97 10.84 3.22
CA ASN A 141 -10.94 12.26 2.88
C ASN A 141 -12.07 12.96 3.62
N SER A 142 -11.83 14.18 4.10
CA SER A 142 -12.86 14.92 4.84
C SER A 142 -14.07 15.25 3.95
N LEU A 143 -15.26 15.26 4.52
CA LEU A 143 -16.49 15.63 3.78
C LEU A 143 -16.40 17.06 3.24
N GLU A 144 -15.75 17.97 3.96
CA GLU A 144 -15.50 19.31 3.48
C GLU A 144 -14.63 19.36 2.21
N SER A 145 -13.64 18.48 2.11
CA SER A 145 -12.79 18.38 0.92
C SER A 145 -13.59 17.93 -0.30
N TRP A 146 -14.45 16.93 -0.13
CA TRP A 146 -15.35 16.46 -1.18
C TRP A 146 -16.39 17.51 -1.57
N SER A 147 -17.01 18.17 -0.58
CA SER A 147 -18.00 19.22 -0.82
C SER A 147 -17.42 20.39 -1.63
N ARG A 148 -16.17 20.77 -1.37
CA ARG A 148 -15.48 21.79 -2.17
C ARG A 148 -15.33 21.38 -3.63
N LEU A 149 -14.96 20.12 -3.91
CA LEU A 149 -14.87 19.60 -5.28
C LEU A 149 -16.21 19.58 -5.99
N MET A 150 -17.30 19.32 -5.25
CA MET A 150 -18.66 19.31 -5.78
C MET A 150 -19.31 20.70 -5.86
N ASN A 151 -18.65 21.77 -5.41
CA ASN A 151 -19.25 23.09 -5.19
C ASN A 151 -20.53 23.02 -4.32
N SER A 152 -20.49 22.22 -3.26
CA SER A 152 -21.61 21.98 -2.35
C SER A 152 -21.21 22.30 -0.89
N SER A 153 -22.18 22.25 0.02
CA SER A 153 -21.92 22.41 1.47
C SER A 153 -21.72 21.06 2.15
N ALA A 154 -20.74 20.99 3.07
CA ALA A 154 -20.52 19.78 3.85
C ALA A 154 -21.69 19.44 4.79
N SER A 155 -22.47 20.43 5.22
CA SER A 155 -23.68 20.23 6.05
C SER A 155 -24.85 19.58 5.31
N SER A 156 -24.84 19.63 3.97
CA SER A 156 -25.84 19.01 3.09
C SER A 156 -25.26 17.86 2.25
N PHE A 157 -24.18 17.23 2.72
CA PHE A 157 -23.53 16.16 2.00
C PHE A 157 -24.44 14.91 1.92
N ASP A 158 -24.80 14.55 0.70
CA ASP A 158 -25.59 13.36 0.38
C ASP A 158 -24.70 12.32 -0.31
N PHE A 159 -24.63 11.12 0.24
CA PHE A 159 -23.78 10.04 -0.27
C PHE A 159 -24.21 9.48 -1.62
N GLU A 160 -25.53 9.45 -1.90
CA GLU A 160 -26.03 8.97 -3.20
C GLU A 160 -25.79 10.01 -4.30
N VAL A 161 -26.01 11.28 -4.00
CA VAL A 161 -25.69 12.39 -4.90
C VAL A 161 -24.18 12.41 -5.19
N PHE A 162 -23.34 12.26 -4.15
CA PHE A 162 -21.89 12.18 -4.30
C PHE A 162 -21.47 10.99 -5.18
N ARG A 163 -22.01 9.80 -4.91
CA ARG A 163 -21.71 8.60 -5.69
C ARG A 163 -22.10 8.76 -7.15
N LYS A 164 -23.27 9.32 -7.42
CA LYS A 164 -23.76 9.60 -8.78
C LYS A 164 -22.82 10.59 -9.49
N TRP A 165 -22.48 11.68 -8.84
CA TRP A 165 -21.52 12.67 -9.35
C TRP A 165 -20.18 12.03 -9.74
N LEU A 166 -19.59 11.17 -8.89
CA LEU A 166 -18.36 10.45 -9.19
C LEU A 166 -18.46 9.60 -10.46
N ILE A 167 -19.58 8.92 -10.66
CA ILE A 167 -19.82 8.04 -11.82
C ILE A 167 -19.99 8.85 -13.11
N GLU A 168 -20.59 10.04 -13.02
CA GLU A 168 -20.87 10.92 -14.16
C GLU A 168 -19.64 11.75 -14.60
N LEU A 169 -18.55 11.75 -13.83
CA LEU A 169 -17.32 12.48 -14.19
C LEU A 169 -16.75 11.96 -15.51
N LYS A 170 -16.44 12.88 -16.40
CA LYS A 170 -15.73 12.58 -17.64
C LYS A 170 -14.23 12.65 -17.40
N TRP A 171 -13.63 11.49 -17.28
CA TRP A 171 -12.21 11.37 -16.98
C TRP A 171 -11.33 11.75 -18.16
N THR A 172 -10.36 12.62 -17.92
CA THR A 172 -9.25 12.97 -18.79
C THR A 172 -7.93 12.71 -18.06
N PRO A 173 -6.78 12.65 -18.75
CA PRO A 173 -5.49 12.56 -18.11
C PRO A 173 -5.25 13.70 -17.09
N GLU A 174 -5.62 14.93 -17.44
CA GLU A 174 -5.46 16.11 -16.58
C GLU A 174 -6.33 16.01 -15.32
N LEU A 175 -7.59 15.57 -15.46
CA LEU A 175 -8.47 15.35 -14.30
C LEU A 175 -7.91 14.23 -13.40
N SER A 176 -7.36 13.17 -13.97
CA SER A 176 -6.76 12.08 -13.20
C SER A 176 -5.53 12.54 -12.40
N GLU A 177 -4.70 13.43 -12.97
CA GLU A 177 -3.57 14.04 -12.28
C GLU A 177 -4.05 14.96 -11.13
N GLN A 178 -5.04 15.84 -11.40
CA GLN A 178 -5.64 16.67 -10.37
C GLN A 178 -6.27 15.85 -9.25
N TRP A 179 -6.84 14.68 -9.58
CA TRP A 179 -7.42 13.75 -8.62
C TRP A 179 -6.38 13.11 -7.72
N GLN A 180 -5.22 12.70 -8.29
CA GLN A 180 -4.10 12.24 -7.48
C GLN A 180 -3.58 13.35 -6.57
N ASN A 181 -3.48 14.58 -7.08
CA ASN A 181 -3.06 15.73 -6.28
C ASN A 181 -4.05 16.02 -5.13
N PHE A 182 -5.36 15.87 -5.36
CA PHE A 182 -6.36 15.92 -4.31
C PHE A 182 -6.12 14.85 -3.24
N TYR A 183 -5.89 13.60 -3.65
CA TYR A 183 -5.56 12.51 -2.71
C TYR A 183 -4.26 12.74 -1.95
N ASN A 184 -3.30 13.43 -2.50
CA ASN A 184 -2.05 13.76 -1.82
C ASN A 184 -2.21 14.86 -0.75
N ASN A 185 -3.09 15.84 -0.97
CA ASN A 185 -3.10 17.10 -0.22
C ASN A 185 -4.39 17.35 0.59
N ALA A 186 -5.50 16.68 0.28
CA ALA A 186 -6.76 16.94 0.96
C ALA A 186 -6.69 16.64 2.46
N PRO A 187 -7.37 17.42 3.31
CA PRO A 187 -7.59 17.08 4.71
C PRO A 187 -8.22 15.69 4.88
N ARG A 188 -7.80 15.00 5.93
CA ARG A 188 -8.22 13.65 6.28
C ARG A 188 -8.95 13.60 7.61
N VAL A 189 -9.79 12.59 7.76
CA VAL A 189 -10.32 12.18 9.05
C VAL A 189 -9.88 10.76 9.31
N VAL A 190 -9.23 10.55 10.43
CA VAL A 190 -8.87 9.21 10.93
C VAL A 190 -9.92 8.75 11.89
N VAL A 191 -10.48 7.59 11.61
CA VAL A 191 -11.50 6.92 12.44
C VAL A 191 -10.80 5.76 13.14
N SER A 192 -10.87 5.75 14.47
CA SER A 192 -10.23 4.71 15.29
C SER A 192 -11.11 4.32 16.49
N GLY A 193 -10.75 3.22 17.13
CA GLY A 193 -11.48 2.70 18.30
C GLY A 193 -12.50 1.63 17.95
N PRO A 194 -13.19 1.07 18.98
CA PRO A 194 -14.23 0.06 18.79
C PRO A 194 -15.52 0.69 18.25
N THR A 195 -16.36 -0.13 17.62
CA THR A 195 -17.60 0.30 16.96
C THR A 195 -18.55 1.12 17.85
N ASN A 196 -18.54 0.85 19.14
CA ASN A 196 -19.39 1.54 20.13
C ASN A 196 -18.71 2.78 20.77
N ASN A 197 -17.45 3.06 20.42
CA ASN A 197 -16.71 4.22 20.94
C ASN A 197 -15.66 4.68 19.89
N ILE A 198 -16.17 5.22 18.79
CA ILE A 198 -15.34 5.71 17.70
C ILE A 198 -14.74 7.07 18.06
N THR A 199 -13.44 7.21 17.83
CA THR A 199 -12.70 8.47 17.91
C THR A 199 -12.39 8.99 16.53
N LEU A 200 -12.67 10.28 16.30
CA LEU A 200 -12.31 10.99 15.07
C LEU A 200 -11.09 11.90 15.30
N THR A 201 -10.09 11.79 14.48
CA THR A 201 -8.90 12.65 14.51
C THR A 201 -8.75 13.34 13.16
N ASN A 202 -8.82 14.67 13.17
CA ASN A 202 -8.65 15.46 11.95
C ASN A 202 -7.16 15.67 11.65
N LEU A 203 -6.78 15.46 10.41
CA LEU A 203 -5.46 15.75 9.86
C LEU A 203 -5.62 16.77 8.73
N ALA A 204 -4.98 17.94 8.87
CA ALA A 204 -4.99 18.96 7.80
C ALA A 204 -4.37 18.45 6.50
N ARG A 205 -3.38 17.56 6.63
CA ARG A 205 -2.75 16.76 5.58
C ARG A 205 -2.13 15.51 6.21
N LEU A 206 -1.72 14.56 5.39
CA LEU A 206 -0.91 13.44 5.89
C LEU A 206 0.44 13.96 6.41
N PRO A 207 0.89 13.49 7.58
CA PRO A 207 2.15 13.93 8.15
C PRO A 207 3.36 13.56 7.27
N ASP A 208 4.32 14.48 7.16
CA ASP A 208 5.62 14.20 6.55
C ASP A 208 6.52 13.45 7.55
N TYR A 209 7.32 12.54 7.02
CA TYR A 209 8.33 11.80 7.79
C TYR A 209 9.57 11.51 6.92
N GLU A 210 10.71 11.34 7.56
CA GLU A 210 11.93 10.85 6.91
C GLU A 210 11.74 9.36 6.53
N ASP A 211 11.90 9.05 5.25
CA ASP A 211 11.64 7.69 4.75
C ASP A 211 12.82 6.75 5.01
N LEU A 212 12.55 5.43 4.87
CA LEU A 212 13.58 4.39 4.92
C LEU A 212 14.58 4.63 3.79
N LYS A 213 15.86 4.47 4.11
CA LYS A 213 16.90 4.48 3.07
C LYS A 213 16.70 3.29 2.14
N PRO A 214 16.82 3.47 0.83
CA PRO A 214 16.79 2.36 -0.12
C PRO A 214 17.82 1.30 0.29
N ALA A 215 17.44 0.03 0.21
CA ALA A 215 18.39 -1.06 0.39
C ALA A 215 19.43 -1.01 -0.73
N GLU A 216 20.72 -0.95 -0.38
CA GLU A 216 21.77 -1.10 -1.36
C GLU A 216 21.74 -2.53 -1.91
N CYS A 217 21.49 -2.69 -3.19
CA CYS A 217 21.65 -3.97 -3.85
C CYS A 217 23.15 -4.31 -3.85
N LYS A 218 23.59 -5.17 -2.93
CA LYS A 218 24.92 -5.78 -3.03
C LYS A 218 24.94 -6.57 -4.34
N ARG A 219 25.70 -6.11 -5.34
CA ARG A 219 25.98 -6.91 -6.54
C ARG A 219 26.52 -8.26 -6.05
N SER A 220 25.72 -9.32 -6.18
CA SER A 220 26.22 -10.67 -5.92
C SER A 220 27.30 -10.96 -6.98
N ILE A 221 28.45 -11.44 -6.53
CA ILE A 221 29.63 -11.80 -7.34
C ILE A 221 29.32 -13.11 -8.11
N ILE A 222 28.14 -13.27 -8.68
CA ILE A 222 27.78 -14.46 -9.44
C ILE A 222 28.39 -14.42 -10.88
N ASN A 223 28.91 -13.27 -11.32
CA ASN A 223 29.42 -13.13 -12.69
C ASN A 223 30.83 -13.70 -12.95
N THR A 224 31.56 -14.15 -11.93
CA THR A 224 32.92 -14.70 -12.14
C THR A 224 32.90 -16.21 -12.38
N ALA A 225 31.95 -16.94 -11.82
CA ALA A 225 31.88 -18.39 -11.99
C ALA A 225 31.38 -18.81 -13.40
N ILE A 226 30.45 -18.03 -13.98
CA ILE A 226 29.90 -18.36 -15.32
C ILE A 226 30.91 -18.10 -16.42
N ARG A 227 31.78 -17.09 -16.32
CA ARG A 227 32.85 -16.85 -17.31
C ARG A 227 33.93 -17.93 -17.29
N SER A 228 34.26 -18.51 -16.17
CA SER A 228 35.24 -19.59 -16.07
C SER A 228 34.72 -20.93 -16.61
N VAL A 229 33.42 -21.21 -16.48
CA VAL A 229 32.82 -22.44 -17.03
C VAL A 229 32.72 -22.37 -18.56
N PHE A 230 32.39 -21.22 -19.16
CA PHE A 230 32.36 -21.07 -20.60
C PHE A 230 33.76 -21.11 -21.25
N LEU A 231 34.80 -20.63 -20.59
CA LEU A 231 36.19 -20.74 -21.07
C LEU A 231 36.73 -22.17 -20.99
N SER A 232 36.33 -22.97 -19.98
CA SER A 232 36.76 -24.37 -19.87
C SER A 232 36.05 -25.30 -20.88
N MET A 233 34.80 -25.01 -21.24
CA MET A 233 34.08 -25.80 -22.26
C MET A 233 34.53 -25.50 -23.70
N SER A 234 35.06 -24.31 -24.00
CA SER A 234 35.57 -23.98 -25.33
C SER A 234 36.90 -24.68 -25.63
N PHE A 235 37.73 -25.00 -24.62
CA PHE A 235 39.02 -25.70 -24.83
C PHE A 235 38.88 -27.21 -25.05
N THR A 236 37.81 -27.83 -24.57
CA THR A 236 37.58 -29.28 -24.75
C THR A 236 36.97 -29.64 -26.09
N LEU A 237 36.24 -28.72 -26.75
CA LEU A 237 35.65 -28.95 -28.06
C LEU A 237 36.70 -28.84 -29.23
N THR A 238 37.71 -27.99 -29.08
CA THR A 238 38.78 -27.86 -30.10
C THR A 238 39.74 -29.05 -30.12
N SER A 239 39.93 -29.75 -28.98
CA SER A 239 40.78 -30.94 -28.93
C SER A 239 40.11 -32.17 -29.54
N PHE A 240 38.81 -32.24 -29.66
CA PHE A 240 38.09 -33.39 -30.25
C PHE A 240 38.03 -33.34 -31.78
N PHE A 241 38.08 -32.16 -32.37
CA PHE A 241 38.07 -32.03 -33.85
C PHE A 241 39.45 -32.29 -34.51
N VAL A 242 40.54 -32.10 -33.80
CA VAL A 242 41.89 -32.37 -34.32
C VAL A 242 42.20 -33.86 -34.36
N THR A 243 41.59 -34.71 -33.51
CA THR A 243 41.86 -36.16 -33.47
C THR A 243 41.07 -36.97 -34.51
N ILE A 244 40.00 -36.41 -35.10
CA ILE A 244 39.21 -37.08 -36.12
C ILE A 244 39.76 -36.82 -37.55
N ALA A 245 40.41 -35.70 -37.77
CA ALA A 245 41.00 -35.37 -39.09
C ALA A 245 42.29 -36.16 -39.45
N SER A 246 42.93 -36.84 -38.50
CA SER A 246 44.15 -37.62 -38.70
C SER A 246 43.94 -39.12 -38.97
N ARG A 247 42.71 -39.58 -39.17
CA ARG A 247 42.43 -41.01 -39.49
C ARG A 247 41.75 -41.26 -40.83
N PHE A 248 41.72 -40.25 -41.72
CA PHE A 248 41.21 -40.40 -43.07
C PHE A 248 42.15 -39.76 -44.13
N PHE A 249 43.44 -40.05 -44.04
CA PHE A 249 44.38 -39.98 -45.16
C PHE A 249 45.44 -41.08 -45.02
#